data_52a1a12b86d116b48e6033d818c37728
#
_entry.id   52a1a12b86d116b48e6033d818c37728
#
_cell.length_a   1.000
_cell.length_b   1.000
_cell.length_c   1.000
_cell.angle_alpha   90.00
_cell.angle_beta   90.00
_cell.angle_gamma   90.00
#
_symmetry.space_group_name_H-M   'P 1'
#
loop_
_entity.id
_entity.type
_entity.pdbx_description
1 polymer ?
#
loop_
_entity_poly.entity_id
_entity_poly.type
_entity_poly.pdbx_seq_one_letter_code
_entity_poly.pdbx_strand_id
1 'polypeptide(L)'
;MSLDLPGADEAREQAASAVRQLDDYVLPRLRDVDAPVLTVVGGSTGAGKSTLVNGLVGDEVSRPGVLRPTTRSPVLVHHPDAASWFDGDRILPGLARIRGGSTEESRDETATGHIELVARETVPAALAVLDAPDIDSVVDANRAAAAQLLDAADLWVFVTTAARYADAVPWEFLRRAVARGVGIALVLNRVPPGAASEIGPHLAEMLRTEGLGTAPVFTIEEQELVDGLLPRS
;
A
#
# COMPACT_ATOMS: atom_id res chain seq x y z
N MET A 1 -36.34 1.56 -10.94
CA MET A 1 -36.15 2.27 -12.21
C MET A 1 -34.84 3.00 -12.15
N SER A 2 -33.84 2.58 -12.92
CA SER A 2 -32.55 3.28 -13.04
C SER A 2 -32.75 4.39 -14.06
N LEU A 3 -32.61 5.66 -13.67
CA LEU A 3 -32.64 6.80 -14.58
C LEU A 3 -31.29 6.83 -15.31
N ASP A 4 -31.34 6.63 -16.61
CA ASP A 4 -30.17 6.70 -17.51
C ASP A 4 -29.91 8.18 -17.85
N LEU A 5 -29.26 8.88 -16.89
CA LEU A 5 -28.84 10.26 -17.08
C LEU A 5 -27.36 10.31 -17.46
N PRO A 6 -26.95 11.25 -18.33
CA PRO A 6 -25.52 11.46 -18.59
C PRO A 6 -24.76 11.72 -17.27
N GLY A 7 -23.68 10.97 -17.03
CA GLY A 7 -22.89 11.05 -15.79
C GLY A 7 -23.41 10.22 -14.61
N ALA A 8 -24.52 9.48 -14.76
CA ALA A 8 -25.10 8.69 -13.68
C ALA A 8 -24.18 7.56 -13.22
N ASP A 9 -23.42 6.95 -14.11
CA ASP A 9 -22.48 5.88 -13.77
C ASP A 9 -21.27 6.43 -13.00
N GLU A 10 -20.73 7.55 -13.41
CA GLU A 10 -19.67 8.24 -12.72
C GLU A 10 -20.10 8.69 -11.31
N ALA A 11 -21.31 9.24 -11.19
CA ALA A 11 -21.87 9.61 -9.89
C ALA A 11 -22.09 8.40 -8.97
N ARG A 12 -22.52 7.24 -9.51
CA ARG A 12 -22.66 6.00 -8.75
C ARG A 12 -21.30 5.47 -8.28
N GLU A 13 -20.28 5.55 -9.11
CA GLU A 13 -18.91 5.13 -8.75
C GLU A 13 -18.33 6.02 -7.66
N GLN A 14 -18.53 7.34 -7.77
CA GLN A 14 -18.14 8.30 -6.74
C GLN A 14 -18.89 8.04 -5.42
N ALA A 15 -20.19 7.81 -5.46
CA ALA A 15 -20.99 7.48 -4.29
C ALA A 15 -20.55 6.16 -3.65
N ALA A 16 -20.30 5.12 -4.44
CA ALA A 16 -19.79 3.84 -3.95
C ALA A 16 -18.40 3.98 -3.33
N SER A 17 -17.53 4.81 -3.90
CA SER A 17 -16.22 5.12 -3.32
C SER A 17 -16.35 5.85 -1.99
N ALA A 18 -17.25 6.83 -1.89
CA ALA A 18 -17.50 7.56 -0.64
C ALA A 18 -18.06 6.65 0.45
N VAL A 19 -18.99 5.74 0.12
CA VAL A 19 -19.52 4.74 1.07
C VAL A 19 -18.39 3.84 1.58
N ARG A 20 -17.56 3.30 0.68
CA ARG A 20 -16.40 2.50 1.09
C ARG A 20 -15.47 3.28 2.02
N GLN A 21 -15.18 4.54 1.72
CA GLN A 21 -14.35 5.37 2.59
C GLN A 21 -14.97 5.57 3.98
N LEU A 22 -16.27 5.76 4.05
CA LEU A 22 -16.97 5.86 5.33
C LEU A 22 -16.89 4.57 6.13
N ASP A 23 -17.17 3.44 5.50
CA ASP A 23 -17.24 2.13 6.17
C ASP A 23 -15.85 1.58 6.52
N ASP A 24 -14.88 1.71 5.61
CA ASP A 24 -13.55 1.08 5.76
C ASP A 24 -12.58 1.96 6.56
N TYR A 25 -12.82 3.26 6.63
CA TYR A 25 -11.92 4.22 7.26
C TYR A 25 -12.57 5.09 8.33
N VAL A 26 -13.58 5.91 7.96
CA VAL A 26 -14.06 6.98 8.85
C VAL A 26 -14.78 6.40 10.07
N LEU A 27 -15.71 5.46 9.86
CA LEU A 27 -16.50 4.90 10.95
C LEU A 27 -15.66 4.08 11.95
N PRO A 28 -14.71 3.22 11.53
CA PRO A 28 -13.80 2.56 12.46
C PRO A 28 -12.97 3.55 13.27
N ARG A 29 -12.45 4.61 12.63
CA ARG A 29 -11.64 5.63 13.31
C ARG A 29 -12.43 6.48 14.32
N LEU A 30 -13.66 6.83 14.01
CA LEU A 30 -14.53 7.57 14.94
C LEU A 30 -14.97 6.73 16.12
N ARG A 31 -15.09 5.41 15.95
CA ARG A 31 -15.45 4.49 17.04
C ARG A 31 -14.30 4.20 17.98
N ASP A 32 -13.09 4.23 17.46
CA ASP A 32 -11.90 3.81 18.20
C ASP A 32 -10.69 4.70 17.85
N VAL A 33 -10.51 5.75 18.63
CA VAL A 33 -9.41 6.72 18.45
C VAL A 33 -8.04 6.08 18.66
N ASP A 34 -7.99 4.97 19.41
CA ASP A 34 -6.77 4.22 19.72
C ASP A 34 -6.38 3.18 18.64
N ALA A 35 -7.11 3.15 17.53
CA ALA A 35 -6.79 2.20 16.44
C ALA A 35 -5.38 2.46 15.87
N PRO A 36 -4.58 1.41 15.60
CA PRO A 36 -3.28 1.56 14.98
C PRO A 36 -3.35 2.30 13.64
N VAL A 37 -2.37 3.14 13.36
CA VAL A 37 -2.24 3.83 12.08
C VAL A 37 -2.00 2.78 10.97
N LEU A 38 -2.92 2.70 10.02
CA LEU A 38 -2.79 1.79 8.88
C LEU A 38 -1.93 2.46 7.80
N THR A 39 -0.69 2.00 7.70
CA THR A 39 0.24 2.44 6.66
C THR A 39 0.21 1.46 5.50
N VAL A 40 -0.20 1.92 4.32
CA VAL A 40 -0.23 1.09 3.11
C VAL A 40 0.97 1.41 2.24
N VAL A 41 1.77 0.38 1.96
CA VAL A 41 2.91 0.46 1.04
C VAL A 41 2.42 0.08 -0.35
N GLY A 42 2.27 1.08 -1.20
CA GLY A 42 1.79 0.96 -2.57
C GLY A 42 2.84 1.35 -3.61
N GLY A 43 2.62 1.01 -4.85
CA GLY A 43 3.51 1.39 -5.96
C GLY A 43 3.52 0.38 -7.09
N SER A 44 4.32 0.67 -8.11
CA SER A 44 4.39 -0.13 -9.33
C SER A 44 5.01 -1.51 -9.13
N THR A 45 4.75 -2.39 -10.08
CA THR A 45 5.37 -3.71 -10.15
C THR A 45 6.90 -3.58 -10.17
N GLY A 46 7.56 -4.33 -9.27
CA GLY A 46 9.03 -4.35 -9.21
C GLY A 46 9.66 -3.12 -8.53
N ALA A 47 8.87 -2.20 -7.96
CA ALA A 47 9.39 -1.03 -7.25
C ALA A 47 10.11 -1.38 -5.93
N GLY A 48 9.93 -2.60 -5.41
CA GLY A 48 10.58 -3.06 -4.18
C GLY A 48 9.74 -2.89 -2.92
N LYS A 49 8.40 -2.85 -3.05
CA LYS A 49 7.45 -2.70 -1.92
C LYS A 49 7.68 -3.75 -0.83
N SER A 50 7.62 -5.04 -1.19
CA SER A 50 7.80 -6.15 -0.24
C SER A 50 9.19 -6.14 0.40
N THR A 51 10.23 -5.77 -0.36
CA THR A 51 11.59 -5.61 0.18
C THR A 51 11.64 -4.47 1.20
N LEU A 52 10.96 -3.36 0.92
CA LEU A 52 10.86 -2.24 1.85
C LEU A 52 10.10 -2.65 3.13
N VAL A 53 8.95 -3.33 2.98
CA VAL A 53 8.16 -3.82 4.12
C VAL A 53 9.00 -4.76 4.98
N ASN A 54 9.69 -5.72 4.39
CA ASN A 54 10.59 -6.63 5.11
C ASN A 54 11.71 -5.87 5.84
N GLY A 55 12.32 -4.88 5.20
CA GLY A 55 13.33 -4.02 5.82
C GLY A 55 12.80 -3.21 7.00
N LEU A 56 11.60 -2.65 6.88
CA LEU A 56 10.94 -1.90 7.97
C LEU A 56 10.60 -2.80 9.16
N VAL A 57 10.10 -4.00 8.89
CA VAL A 57 9.74 -4.98 9.91
C VAL A 57 10.98 -5.65 10.49
N GLY A 58 12.05 -5.81 9.69
CA GLY A 58 13.28 -6.50 10.07
C GLY A 58 13.18 -8.02 10.02
N ASP A 59 12.21 -8.53 9.25
CA ASP A 59 11.98 -9.96 9.02
C ASP A 59 11.35 -10.18 7.64
N GLU A 60 11.52 -11.35 7.06
CA GLU A 60 10.87 -11.72 5.80
C GLU A 60 9.40 -12.08 6.04
N VAL A 61 8.52 -11.09 5.94
CA VAL A 61 7.06 -11.22 6.13
C VAL A 61 6.30 -11.23 4.81
N SER A 62 6.87 -10.63 3.77
CA SER A 62 6.31 -10.58 2.43
C SER A 62 7.35 -11.04 1.43
N ARG A 63 7.00 -12.03 0.60
CA ARG A 63 7.96 -12.58 -0.39
C ARG A 63 8.07 -11.68 -1.61
N PRO A 64 9.27 -11.16 -1.94
CA PRO A 64 9.47 -10.44 -3.19
C PRO A 64 9.26 -11.39 -4.37
N GLY A 65 8.35 -11.08 -5.31
CA GLY A 65 8.06 -11.99 -6.43
C GLY A 65 8.92 -11.76 -7.65
N VAL A 66 9.53 -12.85 -8.12
CA VAL A 66 10.28 -12.90 -9.37
C VAL A 66 9.45 -13.51 -10.51
N LEU A 67 8.43 -14.33 -10.20
CA LEU A 67 7.60 -15.02 -11.19
C LEU A 67 6.27 -14.27 -11.41
N ARG A 68 5.95 -13.99 -12.67
CA ARG A 68 4.69 -13.38 -13.15
C ARG A 68 3.82 -14.44 -13.81
N PRO A 69 2.48 -14.37 -13.72
CA PRO A 69 1.63 -13.46 -12.96
C PRO A 69 1.15 -14.14 -11.67
N THR A 70 1.38 -13.55 -10.51
CA THR A 70 0.80 -14.02 -9.26
C THR A 70 -0.12 -12.95 -8.69
N THR A 71 -1.40 -13.29 -8.51
CA THR A 71 -2.33 -12.55 -7.66
C THR A 71 -1.83 -12.73 -6.23
N ARG A 72 -1.13 -11.77 -5.69
CA ARG A 72 -0.61 -11.85 -4.32
C ARG A 72 -1.62 -11.29 -3.36
N SER A 73 -1.89 -12.07 -2.32
CA SER A 73 -2.63 -11.59 -1.18
C SER A 73 -1.87 -10.44 -0.53
N PRO A 74 -2.54 -9.35 -0.19
CA PRO A 74 -1.95 -8.32 0.63
C PRO A 74 -1.53 -8.89 1.98
N VAL A 75 -0.38 -8.45 2.50
CA VAL A 75 0.14 -8.85 3.80
C VAL A 75 0.06 -7.67 4.76
N LEU A 76 -0.66 -7.84 5.86
CA LEU A 76 -0.76 -6.85 6.93
C LEU A 76 0.09 -7.31 8.12
N VAL A 77 1.09 -6.52 8.46
CA VAL A 77 1.97 -6.75 9.60
C VAL A 77 1.57 -5.82 10.73
N HIS A 78 1.35 -6.38 11.92
CA HIS A 78 0.92 -5.64 13.10
C HIS A 78 1.62 -6.14 14.37
N HIS A 79 1.61 -5.34 15.43
CA HIS A 79 2.05 -5.79 16.76
C HIS A 79 1.07 -6.83 17.32
N PRO A 80 1.53 -7.86 18.06
CA PRO A 80 0.62 -8.84 18.68
C PRO A 80 -0.52 -8.21 19.51
N ASP A 81 -0.24 -7.15 20.26
CA ASP A 81 -1.24 -6.46 21.08
C ASP A 81 -2.31 -5.75 20.24
N ALA A 82 -2.04 -5.47 18.98
CA ALA A 82 -2.98 -4.85 18.06
C ALA A 82 -3.85 -5.87 17.28
N ALA A 83 -3.67 -7.18 17.52
CA ALA A 83 -4.34 -8.24 16.76
C ALA A 83 -5.87 -8.09 16.73
N SER A 84 -6.47 -7.70 17.86
CA SER A 84 -7.92 -7.52 17.98
C SER A 84 -8.52 -6.48 17.03
N TRP A 85 -7.68 -5.56 16.51
CA TRP A 85 -8.11 -4.57 15.52
C TRP A 85 -8.28 -5.17 14.13
N PHE A 86 -7.49 -6.20 13.80
CA PHE A 86 -7.39 -6.76 12.46
C PHE A 86 -8.03 -8.13 12.29
N ASP A 87 -8.28 -8.84 13.38
CA ASP A 87 -8.90 -10.19 13.37
C ASP A 87 -10.37 -10.18 12.93
N GLY A 88 -11.06 -9.05 13.08
CA GLY A 88 -12.48 -8.89 12.74
C GLY A 88 -12.70 -7.95 11.54
N ASP A 89 -13.95 -7.60 11.30
CA ASP A 89 -14.38 -6.75 10.18
C ASP A 89 -14.31 -5.24 10.47
N ARG A 90 -13.54 -4.83 11.49
CA ARG A 90 -13.41 -3.41 11.88
C ARG A 90 -12.65 -2.59 10.86
N ILE A 91 -11.57 -3.17 10.32
CA ILE A 91 -10.69 -2.53 9.33
C ILE A 91 -10.72 -3.43 8.10
N LEU A 92 -10.95 -2.87 6.92
CA LEU A 92 -11.09 -3.60 5.66
C LEU A 92 -12.18 -4.70 5.73
N PRO A 93 -13.44 -4.36 6.07
CA PRO A 93 -14.53 -5.30 6.02
C PRO A 93 -14.65 -5.90 4.61
N GLY A 94 -14.99 -7.16 4.50
CA GLY A 94 -15.13 -7.84 3.20
C GLY A 94 -13.85 -8.51 2.68
N LEU A 95 -12.70 -8.40 3.38
CA LEU A 95 -11.54 -9.22 3.11
C LEU A 95 -11.47 -10.37 4.13
N ALA A 96 -11.41 -11.61 3.65
CA ALA A 96 -11.20 -12.77 4.54
C ALA A 96 -9.82 -12.72 5.18
N ARG A 97 -9.70 -13.10 6.47
CA ARG A 97 -8.43 -13.09 7.20
C ARG A 97 -7.78 -14.46 7.15
N ILE A 98 -6.51 -14.49 6.76
CA ILE A 98 -5.67 -15.68 6.84
C ILE A 98 -4.54 -15.33 7.81
N ARG A 99 -4.34 -16.12 8.87
CA ARG A 99 -3.22 -15.92 9.77
C ARG A 99 -1.96 -16.53 9.16
N GLY A 100 -0.91 -15.70 9.04
CA GLY A 100 0.38 -16.10 8.51
C GLY A 100 1.03 -17.17 9.38
N GLY A 101 1.61 -18.20 8.73
CA GLY A 101 2.20 -19.38 9.39
C GLY A 101 1.49 -20.69 9.04
N SER A 102 0.38 -20.67 8.31
CA SER A 102 -0.17 -21.89 7.71
C SER A 102 0.78 -22.40 6.61
N THR A 103 1.04 -23.70 6.65
CA THR A 103 1.88 -24.44 5.70
C THR A 103 1.53 -24.12 4.24
N GLU A 104 2.51 -24.20 3.35
CA GLU A 104 2.40 -23.91 1.90
C GLU A 104 1.19 -24.57 1.21
N GLU A 105 0.68 -25.68 1.75
CA GLU A 105 -0.46 -26.44 1.21
C GLU A 105 -1.84 -25.78 1.37
N SER A 106 -1.99 -24.76 2.23
CA SER A 106 -3.27 -24.07 2.45
C SER A 106 -3.33 -22.67 1.80
N ARG A 107 -2.29 -22.28 1.06
CA ARG A 107 -2.28 -21.02 0.31
C ARG A 107 -2.88 -21.24 -1.07
N ASP A 108 -4.18 -21.06 -1.18
CA ASP A 108 -4.82 -20.89 -2.49
C ASP A 108 -4.38 -19.50 -3.04
N GLU A 109 -3.28 -19.51 -3.80
CA GLU A 109 -2.70 -18.29 -4.41
C GLU A 109 -3.66 -17.60 -5.39
N THR A 110 -4.79 -18.25 -5.70
CA THR A 110 -5.79 -17.74 -6.64
C THR A 110 -6.99 -17.07 -5.96
N ALA A 111 -7.12 -17.18 -4.64
CA ALA A 111 -8.26 -16.62 -3.92
C ALA A 111 -8.12 -15.08 -3.82
N THR A 112 -8.89 -14.38 -4.62
CA THR A 112 -9.11 -12.92 -4.50
C THR A 112 -10.01 -12.63 -3.29
N GLY A 113 -9.69 -11.56 -2.54
CA GLY A 113 -10.55 -11.10 -1.44
C GLY A 113 -10.12 -11.57 -0.05
N HIS A 114 -8.85 -11.90 0.16
CA HIS A 114 -8.30 -12.17 1.49
C HIS A 114 -7.07 -11.30 1.79
N ILE A 115 -6.74 -11.21 3.08
CA ILE A 115 -5.58 -10.52 3.61
C ILE A 115 -4.84 -11.44 4.58
N GLU A 116 -3.51 -11.55 4.43
CA GLU A 116 -2.68 -12.32 5.35
C GLU A 116 -2.29 -11.44 6.54
N LEU A 117 -2.57 -11.90 7.77
CA LEU A 117 -2.21 -11.22 9.01
C LEU A 117 -0.93 -11.82 9.58
N VAL A 118 0.06 -10.98 9.83
CA VAL A 118 1.36 -11.37 10.38
C VAL A 118 1.65 -10.56 11.63
N ALA A 119 1.73 -11.21 12.78
CA ALA A 119 2.08 -10.54 14.03
C ALA A 119 3.61 -10.46 14.20
N ARG A 120 4.14 -9.26 14.51
CA ARG A 120 5.57 -9.03 14.80
C ARG A 120 5.74 -7.98 15.89
N GLU A 121 6.53 -8.31 16.91
CA GLU A 121 6.87 -7.40 18.02
C GLU A 121 7.75 -6.22 17.57
N THR A 122 8.42 -6.34 16.42
CA THR A 122 9.26 -5.28 15.85
C THR A 122 8.44 -4.11 15.30
N VAL A 123 7.14 -4.30 15.06
CA VAL A 123 6.22 -3.23 14.64
C VAL A 123 5.63 -2.57 15.89
N PRO A 124 5.66 -1.23 16.02
CA PRO A 124 5.02 -0.54 17.13
C PRO A 124 3.51 -0.85 17.24
N ALA A 125 2.98 -0.99 18.45
CA ALA A 125 1.56 -1.31 18.66
C ALA A 125 0.59 -0.28 18.05
N ALA A 126 1.03 0.98 17.91
CA ALA A 126 0.25 2.05 17.29
C ALA A 126 0.35 2.07 15.74
N LEU A 127 1.02 1.10 15.13
CA LEU A 127 1.27 1.05 13.69
C LEU A 127 0.89 -0.32 13.12
N ALA A 128 0.33 -0.32 11.93
CA ALA A 128 0.23 -1.51 11.09
C ALA A 128 0.75 -1.18 9.69
N VAL A 129 1.48 -2.12 9.09
CA VAL A 129 2.08 -1.96 7.76
C VAL A 129 1.48 -2.98 6.80
N LEU A 130 0.92 -2.52 5.70
CA LEU A 130 0.28 -3.35 4.70
C LEU A 130 1.06 -3.30 3.38
N ASP A 131 1.55 -4.45 2.93
CA ASP A 131 2.11 -4.62 1.59
C ASP A 131 0.96 -4.81 0.58
N ALA A 132 0.71 -3.79 -0.24
CA ALA A 132 -0.37 -3.81 -1.21
C ALA A 132 0.05 -4.46 -2.53
N PRO A 133 -0.90 -5.04 -3.29
CA PRO A 133 -0.67 -5.48 -4.67
C PRO A 133 -0.18 -4.34 -5.56
N ASP A 134 0.35 -4.71 -6.73
CA ASP A 134 0.85 -3.74 -7.71
C ASP A 134 -0.30 -2.90 -8.29
N ILE A 135 -0.15 -1.57 -8.25
CA ILE A 135 -1.16 -0.62 -8.77
C ILE A 135 -1.23 -0.60 -10.30
N ASP A 136 -0.16 -1.01 -10.98
CA ASP A 136 -0.03 -1.11 -12.44
C ASP A 136 -0.15 -2.56 -12.94
N SER A 137 -0.72 -3.43 -12.13
CA SER A 137 -0.95 -4.84 -12.53
C SER A 137 -1.83 -4.91 -13.78
N VAL A 138 -1.52 -5.85 -14.65
CA VAL A 138 -2.36 -6.19 -15.82
C VAL A 138 -3.67 -6.89 -15.40
N VAL A 139 -3.72 -7.39 -14.17
CA VAL A 139 -4.88 -8.06 -13.58
C VAL A 139 -5.77 -7.01 -12.93
N ASP A 140 -6.99 -6.83 -13.42
CA ASP A 140 -7.95 -5.83 -12.92
C ASP A 140 -8.27 -6.02 -11.43
N ALA A 141 -8.39 -7.27 -10.98
CA ALA A 141 -8.64 -7.59 -9.58
C ALA A 141 -7.54 -7.06 -8.65
N ASN A 142 -6.27 -7.12 -9.07
CA ASN A 142 -5.15 -6.58 -8.27
C ASN A 142 -5.21 -5.06 -8.18
N ARG A 143 -5.55 -4.38 -9.29
CA ARG A 143 -5.72 -2.91 -9.28
C ARG A 143 -6.89 -2.48 -8.38
N ALA A 144 -8.01 -3.20 -8.45
CA ALA A 144 -9.17 -2.95 -7.61
C ALA A 144 -8.85 -3.17 -6.13
N ALA A 145 -8.14 -4.27 -5.80
CA ALA A 145 -7.69 -4.55 -4.45
C ALA A 145 -6.73 -3.47 -3.94
N ALA A 146 -5.72 -3.07 -4.73
CA ALA A 146 -4.81 -1.99 -4.38
C ALA A 146 -5.57 -0.69 -4.09
N ALA A 147 -6.54 -0.33 -4.94
CA ALA A 147 -7.36 0.86 -4.75
C ALA A 147 -8.18 0.79 -3.44
N GLN A 148 -8.81 -0.36 -3.13
CA GLN A 148 -9.57 -0.56 -1.89
C GLN A 148 -8.67 -0.42 -0.65
N LEU A 149 -7.48 -1.04 -0.67
CA LEU A 149 -6.54 -0.97 0.44
C LEU A 149 -6.02 0.46 0.67
N LEU A 150 -5.73 1.16 -0.42
CA LEU A 150 -5.34 2.56 -0.36
C LEU A 150 -6.48 3.45 0.16
N ASP A 151 -7.73 3.12 -0.14
CA ASP A 151 -8.90 3.84 0.36
C ASP A 151 -9.08 3.73 1.88
N ALA A 152 -8.57 2.66 2.49
CA ALA A 152 -8.62 2.43 3.94
C ALA A 152 -7.40 2.98 4.70
N ALA A 153 -6.36 3.43 4.00
CA ALA A 153 -5.10 3.85 4.60
C ALA A 153 -5.19 5.19 5.32
N ASP A 154 -4.48 5.31 6.45
CA ASP A 154 -4.17 6.57 7.12
C ASP A 154 -2.97 7.26 6.49
N LEU A 155 -2.00 6.45 6.05
CA LEU A 155 -0.76 6.90 5.42
C LEU A 155 -0.45 6.02 4.21
N TRP A 156 -0.15 6.64 3.08
CA TRP A 156 0.42 5.97 1.93
C TRP A 156 1.92 6.14 1.90
N VAL A 157 2.64 5.02 1.87
CA VAL A 157 4.05 4.99 1.50
C VAL A 157 4.12 4.54 0.04
N PHE A 158 4.28 5.52 -0.83
CA PHE A 158 4.31 5.28 -2.27
C PHE A 158 5.74 4.97 -2.73
N VAL A 159 5.97 3.74 -3.21
CA VAL A 159 7.30 3.27 -3.66
C VAL A 159 7.40 3.34 -5.18
N THR A 160 8.40 4.04 -5.66
CA THR A 160 8.77 4.09 -7.08
C THR A 160 10.28 3.89 -7.24
N THR A 161 10.76 3.83 -8.47
CA THR A 161 12.20 3.72 -8.76
C THR A 161 12.70 4.88 -9.59
N ALA A 162 14.02 5.08 -9.61
CA ALA A 162 14.66 6.07 -10.47
C ALA A 162 14.29 5.93 -11.96
N ALA A 163 13.96 4.72 -12.40
CA ALA A 163 13.56 4.46 -13.79
C ALA A 163 12.06 4.72 -14.07
N ARG A 164 11.20 4.76 -13.02
CA ARG A 164 9.73 4.74 -13.18
C ARG A 164 8.98 5.85 -12.45
N TYR A 165 9.66 6.76 -11.74
CA TYR A 165 9.00 7.81 -10.96
C TYR A 165 8.13 8.76 -11.81
N ALA A 166 8.38 8.82 -13.12
CA ALA A 166 7.61 9.65 -14.05
C ALA A 166 6.49 8.89 -14.79
N ASP A 167 6.24 7.60 -14.49
CA ASP A 167 5.16 6.82 -15.10
C ASP A 167 3.78 7.39 -14.74
N ALA A 168 2.85 7.41 -15.71
CA ALA A 168 1.54 8.06 -15.54
C ALA A 168 0.63 7.38 -14.51
N VAL A 169 0.58 6.03 -14.49
CA VAL A 169 -0.32 5.27 -13.60
C VAL A 169 -0.11 5.60 -12.12
N PRO A 170 1.12 5.60 -11.60
CA PRO A 170 1.41 6.05 -10.25
C PRO A 170 0.83 7.43 -9.90
N TRP A 171 0.93 8.39 -10.81
CA TRP A 171 0.46 9.75 -10.58
C TRP A 171 -1.05 9.86 -10.48
N GLU A 172 -1.83 9.00 -11.14
CA GLU A 172 -3.30 8.94 -10.99
C GLU A 172 -3.67 8.56 -9.55
N PHE A 173 -2.98 7.58 -8.98
CA PHE A 173 -3.21 7.19 -7.58
C PHE A 173 -2.80 8.31 -6.61
N LEU A 174 -1.68 8.97 -6.83
CA LEU A 174 -1.24 10.08 -5.99
C LEU A 174 -2.23 11.26 -6.01
N ARG A 175 -2.76 11.63 -7.18
CA ARG A 175 -3.82 12.65 -7.31
C ARG A 175 -5.07 12.28 -6.52
N ARG A 176 -5.46 11.00 -6.56
CA ARG A 176 -6.59 10.49 -5.78
C ARG A 176 -6.34 10.62 -4.28
N ALA A 177 -5.14 10.32 -3.80
CA ALA A 177 -4.77 10.48 -2.40
C ALA A 177 -4.82 11.95 -1.94
N VAL A 178 -4.29 12.88 -2.78
CA VAL A 178 -4.40 14.33 -2.53
C VAL A 178 -5.86 14.76 -2.39
N ALA A 179 -6.71 14.34 -3.33
CA ALA A 179 -8.13 14.69 -3.32
C ALA A 179 -8.86 14.20 -2.04
N ARG A 180 -8.35 13.16 -1.39
CA ARG A 180 -8.89 12.58 -0.16
C ARG A 180 -8.26 13.12 1.12
N GLY A 181 -7.17 13.87 1.03
CA GLY A 181 -6.44 14.39 2.18
C GLY A 181 -5.69 13.32 2.98
N VAL A 182 -5.37 12.18 2.38
CA VAL A 182 -4.59 11.09 3.02
C VAL A 182 -3.13 11.54 3.16
N GLY A 183 -2.48 11.18 4.26
CA GLY A 183 -1.04 11.39 4.42
C GLY A 183 -0.26 10.60 3.36
N ILE A 184 0.74 11.24 2.73
CA ILE A 184 1.55 10.61 1.70
C ILE A 184 3.02 10.79 2.03
N ALA A 185 3.78 9.70 1.92
CA ALA A 185 5.24 9.70 1.87
C ALA A 185 5.70 8.98 0.60
N LEU A 186 6.76 9.45 -0.04
CA LEU A 186 7.33 8.81 -1.21
C LEU A 186 8.65 8.15 -0.87
N VAL A 187 8.88 6.99 -1.47
CA VAL A 187 10.17 6.29 -1.44
C VAL A 187 10.67 6.14 -2.87
N LEU A 188 11.74 6.85 -3.19
CA LEU A 188 12.49 6.69 -4.43
C LEU A 188 13.54 5.60 -4.21
N ASN A 189 13.21 4.40 -4.65
CA ASN A 189 14.00 3.19 -4.43
C ASN A 189 14.93 2.88 -5.62
N ARG A 190 15.97 2.11 -5.39
CA ARG A 190 16.96 1.68 -6.41
C ARG A 190 17.55 2.87 -7.16
N VAL A 191 17.94 3.89 -6.43
CA VAL A 191 18.62 5.05 -7.01
C VAL A 191 20.07 4.68 -7.26
N PRO A 192 20.57 4.81 -8.49
CA PRO A 192 22.00 4.62 -8.76
C PRO A 192 22.85 5.56 -7.90
N PRO A 193 24.02 5.12 -7.43
CA PRO A 193 24.91 5.97 -6.64
C PRO A 193 25.17 7.30 -7.32
N GLY A 194 24.96 8.39 -6.58
CA GLY A 194 25.15 9.76 -7.07
C GLY A 194 24.01 10.35 -7.90
N ALA A 195 23.03 9.55 -8.35
CA ALA A 195 21.92 10.04 -9.17
C ALA A 195 20.83 10.79 -8.36
N ALA A 196 20.84 10.69 -7.03
CA ALA A 196 19.87 11.36 -6.18
C ALA A 196 19.85 12.89 -6.37
N SER A 197 21.01 13.50 -6.62
CA SER A 197 21.14 14.95 -6.84
C SER A 197 20.51 15.44 -8.15
N GLU A 198 20.37 14.58 -9.14
CA GLU A 198 19.73 14.91 -10.43
C GLU A 198 18.23 14.61 -10.39
N ILE A 199 17.85 13.44 -9.85
CA ILE A 199 16.46 12.97 -9.85
C ILE A 199 15.64 13.72 -8.79
N GLY A 200 16.22 14.01 -7.63
CA GLY A 200 15.52 14.64 -6.51
C GLY A 200 14.84 15.97 -6.87
N PRO A 201 15.53 16.95 -7.48
CA PRO A 201 14.92 18.21 -7.88
C PRO A 201 13.79 18.05 -8.91
N HIS A 202 13.92 17.14 -9.87
CA HIS A 202 12.88 16.88 -10.86
C HIS A 202 11.63 16.24 -10.22
N LEU A 203 11.82 15.23 -9.37
CA LEU A 203 10.72 14.63 -8.63
C LEU A 203 10.03 15.65 -7.72
N ALA A 204 10.78 16.49 -7.02
CA ALA A 204 10.23 17.54 -6.16
C ALA A 204 9.37 18.54 -6.95
N GLU A 205 9.79 18.92 -8.15
CA GLU A 205 9.00 19.80 -9.04
C GLU A 205 7.72 19.12 -9.52
N MET A 206 7.78 17.84 -9.89
CA MET A 206 6.59 17.06 -10.25
C MET A 206 5.59 16.98 -9.07
N LEU A 207 6.09 16.68 -7.87
CA LEU A 207 5.28 16.64 -6.67
C LEU A 207 4.61 17.99 -6.36
N ARG A 208 5.35 19.07 -6.48
CA ARG A 208 4.84 20.43 -6.27
C ARG A 208 3.71 20.76 -7.26
N THR A 209 3.88 20.39 -8.52
CA THR A 209 2.88 20.63 -9.58
C THR A 209 1.58 19.85 -9.32
N GLU A 210 1.67 18.67 -8.73
CA GLU A 210 0.54 17.82 -8.41
C GLU A 210 -0.05 18.06 -7.00
N GLY A 211 0.37 19.13 -6.30
CA GLY A 211 -0.14 19.46 -4.97
C GLY A 211 0.45 18.62 -3.83
N LEU A 212 1.55 17.90 -4.08
CA LEU A 212 2.27 17.05 -3.14
C LEU A 212 3.58 17.65 -2.64
N GLY A 213 3.78 18.93 -2.80
CA GLY A 213 5.04 19.60 -2.46
C GLY A 213 5.47 19.50 -0.99
N THR A 214 4.57 19.11 -0.09
CA THR A 214 4.87 18.89 1.34
C THR A 214 5.07 17.41 1.69
N ALA A 215 4.87 16.48 0.75
CA ALA A 215 5.07 15.07 0.99
C ALA A 215 6.57 14.76 1.20
N PRO A 216 6.95 14.08 2.29
CA PRO A 216 8.33 13.68 2.50
C PRO A 216 8.77 12.69 1.43
N VAL A 217 9.99 12.86 0.92
CA VAL A 217 10.61 11.97 -0.05
C VAL A 217 11.84 11.32 0.59
N PHE A 218 11.84 10.01 0.64
CA PHE A 218 12.96 9.20 1.10
C PHE A 218 13.66 8.56 -0.11
N THR A 219 14.98 8.59 -0.12
CA THR A 219 15.78 8.00 -1.19
C THR A 219 16.53 6.78 -0.66
N ILE A 220 16.40 5.64 -1.36
CA ILE A 220 17.14 4.43 -1.07
C ILE A 220 18.03 4.14 -2.29
N GLU A 221 19.33 4.21 -2.08
CA GLU A 221 20.29 3.83 -3.11
C GLU A 221 20.22 2.34 -3.42
N GLU A 222 20.59 1.99 -4.66
CA GLU A 222 20.67 0.59 -5.06
C GLU A 222 21.81 -0.08 -4.29
N GLN A 223 21.46 -1.13 -3.57
CA GLN A 223 22.37 -1.86 -2.70
C GLN A 223 22.03 -3.35 -2.66
N GLU A 224 23.03 -4.17 -2.33
CA GLU A 224 22.81 -5.60 -2.13
C GLU A 224 22.02 -5.83 -0.84
N LEU A 225 21.13 -6.81 -0.89
CA LEU A 225 20.37 -7.23 0.29
C LEU A 225 21.26 -8.11 1.18
N VAL A 226 21.19 -7.91 2.48
CA VAL A 226 21.82 -8.78 3.48
C VAL A 226 20.73 -9.67 4.06
N ASP A 227 20.87 -10.99 3.92
CA ASP A 227 19.86 -11.97 4.33
C ASP A 227 18.45 -11.67 3.78
N GLY A 228 18.37 -11.16 2.55
CA GLY A 228 17.10 -10.79 1.92
C GLY A 228 16.50 -9.46 2.38
N LEU A 229 17.13 -8.74 3.29
CA LEU A 229 16.68 -7.48 3.87
C LEU A 229 17.54 -6.30 3.42
N LEU A 230 16.95 -5.11 3.43
CA LEU A 230 17.71 -3.87 3.29
C LEU A 230 18.63 -3.70 4.50
N PRO A 231 19.94 -3.40 4.31
CA PRO A 231 20.85 -3.16 5.42
C PRO A 231 20.36 -1.97 6.25
N ARG A 232 20.43 -2.11 7.57
CA ARG A 232 20.15 -1.01 8.50
C ARG A 232 21.37 -0.10 8.56
N SER A 233 21.17 1.18 8.25
CA SER A 233 22.19 2.23 8.40
C SER A 233 22.36 2.65 9.86
#